data_922b7df6424643ce26772d6e76b85b78
#
_entry.id   922b7df6424643ce26772d6e76b85b78
#
_cell.length_a   1.000
_cell.length_b   1.000
_cell.length_c   1.000
_cell.angle_alpha   90.00
_cell.angle_beta   90.00
_cell.angle_gamma   90.00
#
_symmetry.space_group_name_H-M   'P 1'
#
loop_
_entity.id
_entity.type
_entity.pdbx_description
1 polymer ?
#
loop_
_entity_poly.entity_id
_entity_poly.type
_entity_poly.pdbx_seq_one_letter_code
_entity_poly.pdbx_strand_id
1 'polypeptide(L)'
;MAEVKILYEDKDIIVVVKPAGMASQEERLADMDMVSWLKNYLVREKKVKGMPYIGVIHRLDKPVGGVMVYAKTQQAAGKLSEQVRGNKMTKEYLAVLTGTLPKKEGRLEDMLLSNGKINRTEVVDAKTSGAKKAVLEYKVKRTKFDEGQQ
;
A
#
# COMPACT_ATOMS: atom_id res chain seq x y z
N MET A 1 -19.95 -2.72 -6.92
CA MET A 1 -18.81 -2.78 -6.00
C MET A 1 -17.56 -3.01 -6.84
N ALA A 2 -16.45 -2.36 -6.51
CA ALA A 2 -15.18 -2.60 -7.22
C ALA A 2 -14.75 -4.07 -7.02
N GLU A 3 -14.38 -4.74 -8.11
CA GLU A 3 -14.00 -6.15 -8.10
C GLU A 3 -12.60 -6.31 -7.49
N VAL A 4 -12.47 -7.16 -6.47
CA VAL A 4 -11.17 -7.55 -5.90
C VAL A 4 -10.65 -8.76 -6.63
N LYS A 5 -9.52 -8.61 -7.33
CA LYS A 5 -8.87 -9.70 -8.05
C LYS A 5 -7.88 -10.42 -7.14
N ILE A 6 -8.04 -11.74 -7.00
CA ILE A 6 -7.07 -12.61 -6.30
C ILE A 6 -6.00 -13.01 -7.31
N LEU A 7 -4.74 -12.78 -6.99
CA LEU A 7 -3.59 -13.14 -7.83
C LEU A 7 -2.94 -14.46 -7.40
N TYR A 8 -2.93 -14.72 -6.09
CA TYR A 8 -2.37 -15.93 -5.51
C TYR A 8 -3.03 -16.23 -4.17
N GLU A 9 -3.20 -17.49 -3.85
CA GLU A 9 -3.68 -17.94 -2.55
C GLU A 9 -3.09 -19.33 -2.22
N ASP A 10 -2.59 -19.47 -0.99
CA ASP A 10 -2.25 -20.77 -0.40
C ASP A 10 -2.81 -20.88 1.02
N LYS A 11 -2.30 -21.81 1.82
CA LYS A 11 -2.73 -22.00 3.21
C LYS A 11 -2.33 -20.84 4.13
N ASP A 12 -1.25 -20.12 3.82
CA ASP A 12 -0.59 -19.15 4.69
C ASP A 12 -0.82 -17.69 4.29
N ILE A 13 -0.95 -17.42 2.98
CA ILE A 13 -1.07 -16.05 2.44
C ILE A 13 -2.14 -15.94 1.36
N ILE A 14 -2.59 -14.72 1.13
CA ILE A 14 -3.41 -14.35 -0.02
C ILE A 14 -2.90 -13.04 -0.61
N VAL A 15 -2.72 -13.00 -1.94
CA VAL A 15 -2.26 -11.83 -2.70
C VAL A 15 -3.40 -11.36 -3.59
N VAL A 16 -3.71 -10.09 -3.48
CA VAL A 16 -4.87 -9.49 -4.17
C VAL A 16 -4.52 -8.15 -4.80
N VAL A 17 -5.31 -7.73 -5.77
CA VAL A 17 -5.32 -6.34 -6.24
C VAL A 17 -6.38 -5.59 -5.45
N LYS A 18 -5.94 -4.69 -4.56
CA LYS A 18 -6.83 -3.75 -3.87
C LYS A 18 -7.34 -2.73 -4.89
N PRO A 19 -8.65 -2.57 -5.06
CA PRO A 19 -9.16 -1.50 -5.91
C PRO A 19 -8.92 -0.12 -5.28
N ALA A 20 -8.81 0.90 -6.12
CA ALA A 20 -8.85 2.28 -5.67
C ALA A 20 -10.20 2.59 -5.00
N GLY A 21 -10.21 3.40 -3.96
CA GLY A 21 -11.40 3.77 -3.22
C GLY A 21 -11.77 2.80 -2.07
N MET A 22 -11.12 1.61 -1.96
CA MET A 22 -11.30 0.68 -0.85
C MET A 22 -10.16 0.82 0.16
N ALA A 23 -10.48 0.85 1.45
CA ALA A 23 -9.47 0.88 2.52
C ALA A 23 -8.75 -0.48 2.64
N SER A 24 -7.47 -0.45 3.04
CA SER A 24 -6.67 -1.67 3.23
C SER A 24 -7.09 -2.46 4.48
N GLN A 25 -7.64 -1.77 5.45
CA GLN A 25 -8.19 -2.31 6.70
C GLN A 25 -9.30 -1.37 7.19
N GLU A 26 -10.04 -1.79 8.22
CA GLU A 26 -11.13 -1.02 8.79
C GLU A 26 -10.67 0.40 9.19
N GLU A 27 -11.33 1.41 8.60
CA GLU A 27 -11.17 2.82 8.93
C GLU A 27 -12.45 3.41 9.52
N ARG A 28 -13.62 2.90 9.12
CA ARG A 28 -14.95 3.28 9.60
C ARG A 28 -15.87 2.06 9.60
N LEU A 29 -16.71 1.93 10.61
CA LEU A 29 -17.62 0.79 10.82
C LEU A 29 -18.58 0.50 9.66
N ALA A 30 -18.85 1.45 8.78
CA ALA A 30 -19.84 1.30 7.71
C ALA A 30 -19.26 0.97 6.33
N ASP A 31 -17.96 1.18 6.12
CA ASP A 31 -17.33 0.99 4.81
C ASP A 31 -16.75 -0.41 4.67
N MET A 32 -16.98 -1.06 3.52
CA MET A 32 -16.31 -2.31 3.19
C MET A 32 -14.82 -2.06 2.97
N ASP A 33 -13.99 -2.74 3.72
CA ASP A 33 -12.53 -2.70 3.60
C ASP A 33 -11.99 -4.06 3.13
N MET A 34 -10.70 -4.11 2.79
CA MET A 34 -10.06 -5.32 2.27
C MET A 34 -10.07 -6.48 3.28
N VAL A 35 -9.89 -6.21 4.58
CA VAL A 35 -9.89 -7.26 5.61
C VAL A 35 -11.27 -7.89 5.73
N SER A 36 -12.31 -7.06 5.80
CA SER A 36 -13.71 -7.50 5.84
C SER A 36 -14.09 -8.27 4.58
N TRP A 37 -13.67 -7.78 3.40
CA TRP A 37 -13.92 -8.48 2.14
C TRP A 37 -13.24 -9.86 2.11
N LEU A 38 -11.97 -9.95 2.53
CA LEU A 38 -11.21 -11.20 2.55
C LEU A 38 -11.79 -12.21 3.56
N LYS A 39 -12.21 -11.75 4.73
CA LYS A 39 -12.90 -12.62 5.70
C LYS A 39 -14.20 -13.20 5.11
N ASN A 40 -15.01 -12.36 4.47
CA ASN A 40 -16.23 -12.80 3.80
C ASN A 40 -15.95 -13.79 2.66
N TYR A 41 -14.90 -13.54 1.86
CA TYR A 41 -14.46 -14.45 0.81
C TYR A 41 -14.08 -15.82 1.38
N LEU A 42 -13.25 -15.87 2.42
CA LEU A 42 -12.82 -17.13 3.04
C LEU A 42 -13.99 -17.92 3.63
N VAL A 43 -14.98 -17.25 4.22
CA VAL A 43 -16.19 -17.93 4.74
C VAL A 43 -17.06 -18.47 3.61
N ARG A 44 -17.33 -17.67 2.57
CA ARG A 44 -18.28 -18.03 1.50
C ARG A 44 -17.69 -19.03 0.51
N GLU A 45 -16.50 -18.73 -0.03
CA GLU A 45 -15.90 -19.50 -1.12
C GLU A 45 -15.06 -20.68 -0.61
N LYS A 46 -14.34 -20.50 0.49
CA LYS A 46 -13.47 -21.53 1.06
C LYS A 46 -14.11 -22.30 2.22
N LYS A 47 -15.35 -21.94 2.59
CA LYS A 47 -16.13 -22.62 3.66
C LYS A 47 -15.37 -22.71 5.00
N VAL A 48 -14.53 -21.71 5.28
CA VAL A 48 -13.84 -21.61 6.57
C VAL A 48 -14.86 -21.41 7.67
N LYS A 49 -14.82 -22.27 8.68
CA LYS A 49 -15.71 -22.18 9.85
C LYS A 49 -15.20 -21.12 10.83
N GLY A 50 -16.13 -20.32 11.37
CA GLY A 50 -15.81 -19.27 12.35
C GLY A 50 -15.27 -17.99 11.70
N MET A 51 -14.57 -17.15 12.49
CA MET A 51 -13.99 -15.89 12.05
C MET A 51 -12.58 -16.12 11.50
N PRO A 52 -12.35 -16.00 10.17
CA PRO A 52 -11.02 -16.18 9.61
C PRO A 52 -10.04 -15.10 10.12
N TYR A 53 -8.80 -15.50 10.34
CA TYR A 53 -7.72 -14.56 10.61
C TYR A 53 -7.23 -13.94 9.31
N ILE A 54 -7.08 -12.62 9.29
CA ILE A 54 -6.44 -11.85 8.21
C ILE A 54 -5.45 -10.87 8.85
N GLY A 55 -4.16 -11.09 8.60
CA GLY A 55 -3.08 -10.21 9.05
C GLY A 55 -2.71 -9.20 7.99
N VAL A 56 -2.73 -7.91 8.35
CA VAL A 56 -2.33 -6.79 7.49
C VAL A 56 -0.82 -6.60 7.62
N ILE A 57 -0.09 -6.76 6.53
CA ILE A 57 1.38 -6.70 6.51
C ILE A 57 1.88 -5.31 6.12
N HIS A 58 1.24 -4.71 5.14
CA HIS A 58 1.47 -3.36 4.65
C HIS A 58 0.15 -2.74 4.22
N ARG A 59 0.14 -1.44 3.96
CA ARG A 59 -1.07 -0.71 3.59
C ARG A 59 -0.84 0.11 2.34
N LEU A 60 -1.89 0.27 1.57
CA LEU A 60 -2.06 1.30 0.54
C LEU A 60 -3.17 2.23 1.01
N ASP A 61 -3.03 3.52 0.75
CA ASP A 61 -4.05 4.50 1.07
C ASP A 61 -5.35 4.23 0.30
N LYS A 62 -6.48 4.65 0.83
CA LYS A 62 -7.81 4.38 0.26
C LYS A 62 -7.91 4.70 -1.24
N PRO A 63 -7.44 5.86 -1.75
CA PRO A 63 -7.50 6.18 -3.17
C PRO A 63 -6.52 5.40 -4.04
N VAL A 64 -5.52 4.72 -3.47
CA VAL A 64 -4.48 4.00 -4.21
C VAL A 64 -4.91 2.57 -4.47
N GLY A 65 -4.86 2.13 -5.72
CA GLY A 65 -5.02 0.72 -6.11
C GLY A 65 -3.68 0.03 -6.23
N GLY A 66 -3.65 -1.31 -6.05
CA GLY A 66 -2.40 -2.06 -6.24
C GLY A 66 -2.37 -3.42 -5.56
N VAL A 67 -1.25 -4.11 -5.76
CA VAL A 67 -1.05 -5.46 -5.22
C VAL A 67 -0.76 -5.39 -3.73
N MET A 68 -1.47 -6.21 -2.96
CA MET A 68 -1.29 -6.36 -1.53
C MET A 68 -1.22 -7.83 -1.13
N VAL A 69 -0.36 -8.14 -0.16
CA VAL A 69 -0.31 -9.45 0.49
C VAL A 69 -0.93 -9.35 1.88
N TYR A 70 -1.77 -10.32 2.19
CA TYR A 70 -2.35 -10.54 3.52
C TYR A 70 -1.96 -11.92 4.04
N ALA A 71 -1.75 -12.04 5.34
CA ALA A 71 -1.49 -13.31 5.97
C ALA A 71 -2.80 -13.98 6.39
N LYS A 72 -2.93 -15.28 6.18
CA LYS A 72 -4.04 -16.11 6.63
C LYS A 72 -3.75 -16.79 7.97
N THR A 73 -2.50 -16.69 8.44
CA THR A 73 -2.06 -17.23 9.74
C THR A 73 -1.19 -16.22 10.49
N GLN A 74 -1.18 -16.29 11.83
CA GLN A 74 -0.32 -15.43 12.65
C GLN A 74 1.17 -15.66 12.39
N GLN A 75 1.56 -16.91 12.12
CA GLN A 75 2.94 -17.26 11.81
C GLN A 75 3.40 -16.59 10.50
N ALA A 76 2.58 -16.64 9.45
CA ALA A 76 2.86 -15.98 8.18
C ALA A 76 2.91 -14.44 8.35
N ALA A 77 2.00 -13.87 9.16
CA ALA A 77 2.01 -12.45 9.47
C ALA A 77 3.32 -12.02 10.13
N GLY A 78 3.82 -12.78 11.11
CA GLY A 78 5.10 -12.52 11.76
C GLY A 78 6.27 -12.52 10.78
N LYS A 79 6.38 -13.57 9.95
CA LYS A 79 7.46 -13.70 8.94
C LYS A 79 7.44 -12.58 7.90
N LEU A 80 6.27 -12.25 7.38
CA LEU A 80 6.12 -11.17 6.38
C LEU A 80 6.41 -9.80 6.99
N SER A 81 5.94 -9.53 8.21
CA SER A 81 6.22 -8.28 8.92
C SER A 81 7.71 -8.09 9.20
N GLU A 82 8.43 -9.17 9.48
CA GLU A 82 9.88 -9.14 9.64
C GLU A 82 10.59 -8.78 8.32
N GLN A 83 10.14 -9.33 7.19
CA GLN A 83 10.68 -8.97 5.87
C GLN A 83 10.44 -7.48 5.54
N VAL A 84 9.25 -6.96 5.86
CA VAL A 84 8.95 -5.53 5.65
C VAL A 84 9.85 -4.66 6.53
N ARG A 85 10.01 -4.98 7.82
CA ARG A 85 10.90 -4.23 8.73
C ARG A 85 12.36 -4.30 8.32
N GLY A 86 12.78 -5.43 7.78
CA GLY A 86 14.15 -5.65 7.29
C GLY A 86 14.40 -5.10 5.88
N ASN A 87 13.46 -4.34 5.28
CA ASN A 87 13.53 -3.84 3.89
C ASN A 87 13.83 -4.94 2.84
N LYS A 88 13.37 -6.18 3.10
CA LYS A 88 13.55 -7.31 2.18
C LYS A 88 12.44 -7.42 1.14
N MET A 89 11.41 -6.58 1.23
CA MET A 89 10.30 -6.53 0.29
C MET A 89 10.51 -5.36 -0.67
N THR A 90 10.70 -5.65 -1.95
CA THR A 90 10.72 -4.62 -3.00
C THR A 90 9.31 -4.09 -3.24
N LYS A 91 9.19 -2.75 -3.29
CA LYS A 91 7.92 -2.07 -3.55
C LYS A 91 8.08 -1.16 -4.75
N GLU A 92 7.25 -1.37 -5.76
CA GLU A 92 7.22 -0.54 -6.96
C GLU A 92 5.85 0.12 -7.09
N TYR A 93 5.85 1.39 -7.49
CA TYR A 93 4.66 2.19 -7.67
C TYR A 93 4.69 2.87 -9.04
N LEU A 94 3.51 3.05 -9.63
CA LEU A 94 3.32 3.93 -10.77
C LEU A 94 2.62 5.20 -10.30
N ALA A 95 3.20 6.34 -10.63
CA ALA A 95 2.64 7.64 -10.33
C ALA A 95 2.57 8.51 -11.59
N VAL A 96 1.51 9.30 -11.71
CA VAL A 96 1.39 10.35 -12.72
C VAL A 96 1.74 11.66 -12.04
N LEU A 97 2.67 12.39 -12.63
CA LEU A 97 3.15 13.67 -12.13
C LEU A 97 2.85 14.76 -13.13
N THR A 98 2.61 15.98 -12.66
CA THR A 98 2.60 17.20 -13.47
C THR A 98 3.98 17.83 -13.47
N GLY A 99 4.36 18.47 -14.59
CA GLY A 99 5.68 19.04 -14.79
C GLY A 99 6.72 18.03 -15.27
N THR A 100 7.99 18.41 -15.23
CA THR A 100 9.10 17.63 -15.78
C THR A 100 10.15 17.35 -14.70
N LEU A 101 10.52 16.10 -14.54
CA LEU A 101 11.63 15.73 -13.67
C LEU A 101 12.97 16.10 -14.33
N PRO A 102 13.98 16.52 -13.56
CA PRO A 102 15.27 17.00 -14.10
C PRO A 102 16.06 15.89 -14.77
N LYS A 103 15.82 14.64 -14.42
CA LYS A 103 16.48 13.46 -14.99
C LYS A 103 15.45 12.36 -15.24
N LYS A 104 15.75 11.47 -16.21
CA LYS A 104 14.90 10.30 -16.51
C LYS A 104 14.88 9.26 -15.39
N GLU A 105 15.89 9.23 -14.56
CA GLU A 105 15.99 8.38 -13.38
C GLU A 105 16.78 9.11 -12.30
N GLY A 106 16.49 8.78 -11.04
CA GLY A 106 17.17 9.41 -9.92
C GLY A 106 16.74 8.84 -8.57
N ARG A 107 17.37 9.36 -7.53
CA ARG A 107 17.08 9.05 -6.14
C ARG A 107 16.71 10.33 -5.41
N LEU A 108 15.63 10.28 -4.67
CA LEU A 108 15.18 11.33 -3.76
C LEU A 108 15.39 10.86 -2.33
N GLU A 109 15.87 11.76 -1.50
CA GLU A 109 16.21 11.48 -0.11
C GLU A 109 15.85 12.71 0.73
N ASP A 110 14.83 12.56 1.58
CA ASP A 110 14.30 13.64 2.41
C ASP A 110 14.10 13.19 3.85
N MET A 111 14.08 14.14 4.78
CA MET A 111 13.61 13.93 6.14
C MET A 111 12.16 14.34 6.23
N LEU A 112 11.31 13.41 6.62
CA LEU A 112 9.87 13.61 6.70
C LEU A 112 9.38 13.59 8.13
N LEU A 113 8.56 14.58 8.49
CA LEU A 113 7.81 14.62 9.75
C LEU A 113 6.31 14.46 9.47
N SER A 114 5.71 13.44 10.03
CA SER A 114 4.27 13.20 9.91
C SER A 114 3.52 13.76 11.09
N ASN A 115 2.54 14.62 10.83
CA ASN A 115 1.60 15.12 11.81
C ASN A 115 0.28 14.35 11.70
N GLY A 116 0.12 13.33 12.54
CA GLY A 116 -1.06 12.48 12.54
C GLY A 116 -2.38 13.20 12.90
N LYS A 117 -2.32 14.36 13.59
CA LYS A 117 -3.53 15.12 13.96
C LYS A 117 -4.20 15.77 12.74
N ILE A 118 -3.40 16.21 11.77
CA ILE A 118 -3.87 16.87 10.54
C ILE A 118 -3.65 16.02 9.31
N ASN A 119 -3.20 14.76 9.47
CA ASN A 119 -2.90 13.81 8.41
C ASN A 119 -1.99 14.41 7.31
N ARG A 120 -0.96 15.12 7.72
CA ARG A 120 -0.02 15.81 6.82
C ARG A 120 1.42 15.37 7.12
N THR A 121 2.19 15.18 6.06
CA THR A 121 3.63 14.90 6.14
C THR A 121 4.38 16.02 5.42
N GLU A 122 5.43 16.53 6.05
CA GLU A 122 6.22 17.65 5.54
C GLU A 122 7.70 17.28 5.49
N VAL A 123 8.41 17.86 4.52
CA VAL A 123 9.87 17.81 4.49
C VAL A 123 10.41 18.77 5.54
N VAL A 124 11.31 18.28 6.37
CA VAL A 124 11.88 19.04 7.50
C VAL A 124 13.40 18.88 7.57
N ASP A 125 14.03 19.70 8.40
CA ASP A 125 15.47 19.57 8.67
C ASP A 125 15.81 18.25 9.36
N ALA A 126 16.99 17.71 9.08
CA ALA A 126 17.47 16.44 9.64
C ALA A 126 17.59 16.46 11.18
N LYS A 127 17.67 17.64 11.79
CA LYS A 127 17.72 17.82 13.25
C LYS A 127 16.34 17.87 13.90
N THR A 128 15.26 17.86 13.13
CA THR A 128 13.90 17.93 13.65
C THR A 128 13.55 16.65 14.42
N SER A 129 13.16 16.80 15.68
CA SER A 129 12.78 15.66 16.50
C SER A 129 11.58 14.92 15.92
N GLY A 130 11.68 13.58 15.81
CA GLY A 130 10.65 12.73 15.22
C GLY A 130 10.68 12.62 13.69
N ALA A 131 11.56 13.37 13.02
CA ALA A 131 11.76 13.23 11.58
C ALA A 131 12.31 11.84 11.22
N LYS A 132 11.82 11.27 10.12
CA LYS A 132 12.26 9.98 9.59
C LYS A 132 12.81 10.16 8.19
N LYS A 133 13.94 9.51 7.92
CA LYS A 133 14.52 9.47 6.59
C LYS A 133 13.61 8.71 5.63
N ALA A 134 13.27 9.33 4.51
CA ALA A 134 12.57 8.72 3.40
C ALA A 134 13.48 8.67 2.18
N VAL A 135 13.50 7.55 1.50
CA VAL A 135 14.29 7.34 0.29
C VAL A 135 13.42 6.67 -0.75
N LEU A 136 13.45 7.20 -1.97
CA LEU A 136 12.87 6.52 -3.13
C LEU A 136 13.78 6.68 -4.34
N GLU A 137 13.73 5.71 -5.22
CA GLU A 137 14.33 5.76 -6.55
C GLU A 137 13.21 5.85 -7.58
N TYR A 138 13.42 6.63 -8.64
CA TYR A 138 12.43 6.78 -9.69
C TYR A 138 13.02 6.56 -11.07
N LYS A 139 12.16 6.12 -11.99
CA LYS A 139 12.45 6.03 -13.41
C LYS A 139 11.24 6.48 -14.21
N VAL A 140 11.43 7.49 -15.06
CA VAL A 140 10.38 7.98 -15.96
C VAL A 140 10.09 6.92 -17.01
N LYS A 141 8.84 6.45 -17.05
CA LYS A 141 8.37 5.45 -18.02
C LYS A 141 7.91 6.10 -19.31
N ARG A 142 7.20 7.24 -19.22
CA ARG A 142 6.66 7.97 -20.37
C ARG A 142 6.40 9.42 -19.98
N THR A 143 6.67 10.33 -20.93
CA THR A 143 6.28 11.73 -20.86
C THR A 143 5.24 11.99 -21.94
N LYS A 144 4.15 12.69 -21.60
CA LYS A 144 3.21 13.26 -22.57
C LYS A 144 3.27 14.77 -22.42
N PHE A 145 3.33 15.47 -23.53
CA PHE A 145 3.12 16.91 -23.59
C PHE A 145 1.69 17.14 -24.05
N ASP A 146 0.92 17.97 -23.34
CA ASP A 146 -0.35 18.46 -23.87
C ASP A 146 -0.05 19.48 -24.96
N GLU A 147 -0.40 19.18 -26.19
CA GLU A 147 -0.31 20.09 -27.35
C GLU A 147 -1.46 21.11 -27.38
N GLY A 148 -2.07 21.42 -26.27
CA GLY A 148 -3.31 22.19 -26.23
C GLY A 148 -3.45 23.14 -25.05
N GLN A 149 -2.57 24.13 -24.93
CA GLN A 149 -2.90 25.46 -24.42
C GLN A 149 -1.88 26.47 -24.99
N GLN A 150 -2.23 27.01 -26.15
CA GLN A 150 -1.74 28.34 -26.58
C GLN A 150 -2.64 29.40 -25.94
#